data_7c9be451cc09807b21527eda7f0d9a75
#
_entry.id   7c9be451cc09807b21527eda7f0d9a75
#
_cell.length_a   1.000
_cell.length_b   1.000
_cell.length_c   1.000
_cell.angle_alpha   90.00
_cell.angle_beta   90.00
_cell.angle_gamma   90.00
#
_symmetry.space_group_name_H-M   'P 1'
#
loop_
_entity.id
_entity.type
_entity.pdbx_description
1 polymer ?
#
loop_
_entity_poly.entity_id
_entity_poly.type
_entity_poly.pdbx_seq_one_letter_code
_entity_poly.pdbx_strand_id
1 'polypeptide(L)'
;MKKRLKACVPAMMAAMMMTAGMTGSAFAAEDGTHLNVAMFMWMDGLDPAEGWNGWTTMRCGIGETLLTADENMDVVPCLADSWEQVDDTTYKFHIRQGVKFSNGNDMTPETVKESIERTAAQNSRGENLKLASVEVDGENVIFKTTEPYSAFPYYLTEPMCIIVDTTVDTSNYDNAPVCTGPFVCEEYVPEEKYELKANEYYWDGTPGVDSVTVLNIDDDTKVSAMLSGDIDVAVAPSSTTLSQIEGSDNIEMVKVTGTRENDLEMNCREGRPTADVNLRKALSYAIDRDVIAQVAGNGYAQALGKAFPDTVGYDEGKDVESQTYDLDKAKEYLAEAGYEDTDGNGYVEKDGEELELHIALRSNASTAVYQAMQDMWKTAGIHVEIDLMENTSDARDSGDFDFIGGGWQTVNNADGQSYLKNRWSDGGPDNYTAFHSDAFQEVMERLDTAFDYEDRVQCFVDAENVLTEECPTLFLYANENITLINTDKVKDVTVFPIDYYMLTSKWTVAE
;
A
#
# COMPACT_ATOMS: atom_id res chain seq x y z
N MET A 1 35.73 53.00 33.19
CA MET A 1 35.32 54.43 33.03
C MET A 1 34.13 54.50 32.06
N LYS A 2 33.05 55.16 32.53
CA LYS A 2 31.86 55.71 31.79
C LYS A 2 31.05 54.72 30.96
N LYS A 3 29.90 54.11 31.41
CA LYS A 3 28.56 54.68 31.70
C LYS A 3 27.99 55.49 30.52
N ARG A 4 26.88 54.99 29.97
CA ARG A 4 25.54 55.61 29.77
C ARG A 4 24.68 54.68 28.91
N LEU A 5 23.62 54.07 29.35
CA LEU A 5 22.27 54.53 29.75
C LEU A 5 21.39 55.03 28.63
N LYS A 6 20.36 54.19 28.34
CA LYS A 6 18.96 54.49 28.08
C LYS A 6 18.56 55.21 26.76
N ALA A 7 17.66 54.56 26.02
CA ALA A 7 16.30 55.09 25.84
C ALA A 7 15.36 54.01 25.32
N CYS A 8 14.31 53.71 26.05
CA CYS A 8 13.09 53.05 25.60
C CYS A 8 12.29 54.04 24.74
N VAL A 9 11.82 53.61 23.57
CA VAL A 9 10.73 54.22 22.84
C VAL A 9 9.73 53.12 22.50
N PRO A 10 8.44 53.25 22.88
CA PRO A 10 7.43 52.31 22.46
C PRO A 10 7.01 52.65 21.03
N ALA A 11 7.27 51.72 20.08
CA ALA A 11 6.69 51.80 18.77
C ALA A 11 5.29 51.20 18.76
N MET A 12 4.29 52.03 18.48
CA MET A 12 2.93 51.65 18.13
C MET A 12 2.95 50.64 16.99
N MET A 13 2.42 49.45 17.22
CA MET A 13 1.99 48.55 16.17
C MET A 13 0.73 49.13 15.51
N ALA A 14 0.89 49.73 14.35
CA ALA A 14 -0.20 49.92 13.41
C ALA A 14 -0.47 48.56 12.74
N ALA A 15 -1.58 47.94 13.07
CA ALA A 15 -2.11 46.81 12.34
C ALA A 15 -2.54 47.28 10.96
N MET A 16 -1.67 47.07 9.93
CA MET A 16 -2.13 47.04 8.56
C MET A 16 -2.69 45.65 8.31
N MET A 17 -4.02 45.55 8.30
CA MET A 17 -4.73 44.49 7.62
C MET A 17 -4.43 44.65 6.12
N MET A 18 -3.48 43.88 5.62
CA MET A 18 -3.44 43.58 4.19
C MET A 18 -4.52 42.50 3.98
N THR A 19 -5.67 42.92 3.48
CA THR A 19 -6.56 42.06 2.72
C THR A 19 -5.80 41.73 1.43
N ALA A 20 -5.03 40.64 1.44
CA ALA A 20 -4.66 39.93 0.25
C ALA A 20 -5.98 39.35 -0.30
N GLY A 21 -6.56 40.06 -1.26
CA GLY A 21 -7.59 39.50 -2.09
C GLY A 21 -6.95 38.28 -2.79
N MET A 22 -7.30 37.09 -2.37
CA MET A 22 -7.23 35.92 -3.23
C MET A 22 -8.16 36.24 -4.41
N THR A 23 -7.58 36.77 -5.49
CA THR A 23 -8.17 36.60 -6.78
C THR A 23 -7.97 35.14 -7.13
N GLY A 24 -8.88 34.30 -6.67
CA GLY A 24 -9.09 33.03 -7.31
C GLY A 24 -9.22 33.36 -8.79
N SER A 25 -8.31 32.90 -9.60
CA SER A 25 -8.51 32.80 -11.02
C SER A 25 -9.65 31.79 -11.18
N ALA A 26 -10.89 32.31 -11.15
CA ALA A 26 -11.99 31.58 -11.72
C ALA A 26 -11.62 31.40 -13.18
N PHE A 27 -11.06 30.25 -13.53
CA PHE A 27 -11.14 29.77 -14.88
C PHE A 27 -12.62 29.77 -15.23
N ALA A 28 -13.00 30.63 -16.15
CA ALA A 28 -14.32 30.58 -16.73
C ALA A 28 -14.50 29.16 -17.26
N ALA A 29 -15.49 28.45 -16.73
CA ALA A 29 -15.93 27.18 -17.26
C ALA A 29 -16.20 27.41 -18.78
N GLU A 30 -15.29 26.97 -19.63
CA GLU A 30 -15.68 26.42 -20.90
C GLU A 30 -16.56 25.23 -20.56
N ASP A 31 -17.65 24.98 -21.27
CA ASP A 31 -18.75 24.05 -21.00
C ASP A 31 -18.32 22.58 -20.68
N GLY A 32 -17.30 22.36 -19.85
CA GLY A 32 -16.71 21.09 -19.48
C GLY A 32 -16.94 20.72 -18.01
N THR A 33 -16.92 19.43 -17.72
CA THR A 33 -17.09 18.89 -16.39
C THR A 33 -15.76 18.88 -15.61
N HIS A 34 -15.75 19.44 -14.41
CA HIS A 34 -14.57 19.54 -13.56
C HIS A 34 -14.82 18.98 -12.16
N LEU A 35 -13.87 18.21 -11.63
CA LEU A 35 -13.91 17.68 -10.26
C LEU A 35 -12.68 18.12 -9.46
N ASN A 36 -12.91 18.44 -8.17
CA ASN A 36 -11.88 18.60 -7.17
C ASN A 36 -11.77 17.31 -6.34
N VAL A 37 -10.63 16.63 -6.41
CA VAL A 37 -10.39 15.35 -5.74
C VAL A 37 -9.28 15.50 -4.70
N ALA A 38 -9.56 15.25 -3.44
CA ALA A 38 -8.55 15.23 -2.40
C ALA A 38 -7.97 13.83 -2.23
N MET A 39 -6.66 13.69 -2.37
CA MET A 39 -5.94 12.45 -2.02
C MET A 39 -4.57 12.80 -1.43
N PHE A 40 -4.01 11.88 -0.64
CA PHE A 40 -2.66 12.02 -0.14
C PHE A 40 -1.63 11.71 -1.24
N MET A 41 -0.68 12.60 -1.42
CA MET A 41 0.40 12.48 -2.40
C MET A 41 1.75 12.62 -1.74
N TRP A 42 2.53 11.56 -1.78
CA TRP A 42 3.77 11.39 -1.03
C TRP A 42 5.00 11.19 -1.93
N MET A 43 4.80 11.26 -3.27
CA MET A 43 5.88 11.14 -4.24
C MET A 43 6.24 12.50 -4.83
N ASP A 44 7.54 12.66 -5.11
CA ASP A 44 8.13 13.92 -5.57
C ASP A 44 8.06 14.10 -7.11
N GLY A 45 7.46 13.15 -7.84
CA GLY A 45 7.39 13.17 -9.29
C GLY A 45 6.42 12.18 -9.87
N LEU A 46 6.31 12.16 -11.20
CA LEU A 46 5.41 11.32 -11.99
C LEU A 46 6.14 10.31 -12.90
N ASP A 47 7.48 10.34 -12.98
CA ASP A 47 8.21 9.38 -13.84
C ASP A 47 8.17 7.96 -13.25
N PRO A 48 7.48 6.98 -13.89
CA PRO A 48 7.36 5.63 -13.34
C PRO A 48 8.70 4.89 -13.24
N ALA A 49 9.72 5.30 -13.98
CA ALA A 49 11.06 4.74 -13.87
C ALA A 49 11.86 5.25 -12.66
N GLU A 50 11.31 6.18 -11.86
CA GLU A 50 11.95 6.76 -10.68
C GLU A 50 11.25 6.27 -9.40
N GLY A 51 11.96 5.47 -8.58
CA GLY A 51 11.49 5.04 -7.26
C GLY A 51 10.05 4.48 -7.25
N TRP A 52 9.15 5.15 -6.54
CA TRP A 52 7.73 4.80 -6.42
C TRP A 52 6.79 5.78 -7.16
N ASN A 53 7.32 6.68 -8.00
CA ASN A 53 6.54 7.72 -8.67
C ASN A 53 5.40 7.17 -9.54
N GLY A 54 5.59 5.97 -10.13
CA GLY A 54 4.56 5.26 -10.88
C GLY A 54 3.23 5.08 -10.11
N TRP A 55 3.27 4.98 -8.78
CA TRP A 55 2.06 4.87 -7.97
C TRP A 55 1.20 6.13 -8.05
N THR A 56 1.82 7.32 -7.97
CA THR A 56 1.09 8.58 -8.16
C THR A 56 0.56 8.71 -9.59
N THR A 57 1.38 8.35 -10.59
CA THR A 57 1.00 8.38 -12.00
C THR A 57 -0.22 7.49 -12.28
N MET A 58 -0.28 6.31 -11.67
CA MET A 58 -1.43 5.41 -11.78
C MET A 58 -2.64 5.92 -10.99
N ARG A 59 -2.46 6.42 -9.75
CA ARG A 59 -3.53 7.02 -8.95
C ARG A 59 -4.25 8.16 -9.65
N CYS A 60 -3.50 8.97 -10.37
CA CYS A 60 -4.02 10.07 -11.17
C CYS A 60 -4.59 9.64 -12.54
N GLY A 61 -4.62 8.35 -12.86
CA GLY A 61 -5.10 7.85 -14.14
C GLY A 61 -4.29 8.35 -15.35
N ILE A 62 -2.99 8.68 -15.16
CA ILE A 62 -2.12 9.19 -16.22
C ILE A 62 -1.52 8.04 -17.01
N GLY A 63 -1.15 6.95 -16.35
CA GLY A 63 -0.43 5.85 -16.95
C GLY A 63 -1.13 4.51 -16.81
N GLU A 64 -0.84 3.61 -17.76
CA GLU A 64 -1.34 2.23 -17.80
C GLU A 64 -0.19 1.27 -18.05
N THR A 65 -0.42 0.00 -17.66
CA THR A 65 0.52 -1.11 -17.76
C THR A 65 0.05 -2.15 -18.79
N LEU A 66 0.86 -3.16 -19.09
CA LEU A 66 0.45 -4.22 -20.05
C LEU A 66 -0.74 -5.03 -19.55
N LEU A 67 -0.75 -5.36 -18.29
CA LEU A 67 -1.85 -6.00 -17.57
C LEU A 67 -2.29 -5.08 -16.42
N THR A 68 -3.51 -5.24 -15.94
CA THR A 68 -4.04 -4.50 -14.78
C THR A 68 -4.79 -5.46 -13.86
N ALA A 69 -5.14 -5.02 -12.64
CA ALA A 69 -6.04 -5.77 -11.79
C ALA A 69 -7.45 -5.17 -11.86
N ASP A 70 -8.46 -6.02 -11.82
CA ASP A 70 -9.85 -5.59 -11.68
C ASP A 70 -10.24 -5.39 -10.19
N GLU A 71 -11.51 -5.09 -9.93
CA GLU A 71 -12.04 -4.88 -8.58
C GLU A 71 -12.03 -6.13 -7.68
N ASN A 72 -11.83 -7.33 -8.26
CA ASN A 72 -11.70 -8.58 -7.54
C ASN A 72 -10.23 -9.01 -7.36
N MET A 73 -9.28 -8.16 -7.78
CA MET A 73 -7.85 -8.44 -7.81
C MET A 73 -7.41 -9.49 -8.87
N ASP A 74 -8.30 -9.83 -9.82
CA ASP A 74 -7.93 -10.68 -10.94
C ASP A 74 -7.07 -9.90 -11.94
N VAL A 75 -5.99 -10.50 -12.42
CA VAL A 75 -5.13 -9.91 -13.46
C VAL A 75 -5.80 -10.03 -14.82
N VAL A 76 -6.04 -8.89 -15.44
CA VAL A 76 -6.76 -8.78 -16.71
C VAL A 76 -5.95 -8.03 -17.78
N PRO A 77 -6.24 -8.25 -19.08
CA PRO A 77 -5.62 -7.51 -20.18
C PRO A 77 -5.84 -5.99 -20.08
N CYS A 78 -4.77 -5.21 -20.37
CA CYS A 78 -4.84 -3.74 -20.53
C CYS A 78 -4.16 -3.33 -21.84
N LEU A 79 -2.93 -2.84 -21.85
CA LEU A 79 -2.19 -2.49 -23.06
C LEU A 79 -1.69 -3.71 -23.86
N ALA A 80 -1.64 -4.88 -23.24
CA ALA A 80 -1.63 -6.15 -23.96
C ALA A 80 -3.05 -6.73 -23.92
N ASP A 81 -3.57 -7.20 -25.06
CA ASP A 81 -4.90 -7.80 -25.14
C ASP A 81 -4.90 -9.32 -24.89
N SER A 82 -3.71 -9.95 -24.94
CA SER A 82 -3.50 -11.33 -24.53
C SER A 82 -2.02 -11.61 -24.23
N TRP A 83 -1.78 -12.67 -23.47
CA TRP A 83 -0.43 -13.18 -23.22
C TRP A 83 -0.42 -14.70 -23.11
N GLU A 84 0.74 -15.29 -23.34
CA GLU A 84 0.99 -16.72 -23.16
C GLU A 84 2.38 -16.97 -22.57
N GLN A 85 2.48 -17.95 -21.71
CA GLN A 85 3.75 -18.51 -21.30
C GLN A 85 4.21 -19.50 -22.38
N VAL A 86 5.37 -19.25 -22.97
CA VAL A 86 5.94 -20.11 -24.02
C VAL A 86 6.76 -21.25 -23.44
N ASP A 87 7.52 -20.95 -22.39
CA ASP A 87 8.27 -21.88 -21.56
C ASP A 87 8.51 -21.25 -20.16
N ASP A 88 9.25 -21.93 -19.28
CA ASP A 88 9.42 -21.52 -17.87
C ASP A 88 10.10 -20.15 -17.70
N THR A 89 10.73 -19.62 -18.75
CA THR A 89 11.46 -18.35 -18.75
C THR A 89 11.01 -17.38 -19.85
N THR A 90 10.04 -17.76 -20.67
CA THR A 90 9.65 -16.99 -21.86
C THR A 90 8.16 -16.70 -21.85
N TYR A 91 7.82 -15.43 -21.94
CA TYR A 91 6.46 -14.93 -22.01
C TYR A 91 6.26 -14.08 -23.26
N LYS A 92 5.13 -14.25 -23.93
CA LYS A 92 4.78 -13.53 -25.14
C LYS A 92 3.48 -12.76 -24.91
N PHE A 93 3.52 -11.46 -25.15
CA PHE A 93 2.39 -10.53 -25.00
C PHE A 93 2.02 -9.99 -26.37
N HIS A 94 0.75 -10.10 -26.74
CA HIS A 94 0.20 -9.44 -27.92
C HIS A 94 -0.18 -8.00 -27.55
N ILE A 95 0.44 -7.02 -28.21
CA ILE A 95 0.26 -5.60 -27.89
C ILE A 95 -0.98 -5.07 -28.58
N ARG A 96 -1.87 -4.43 -27.82
CA ARG A 96 -3.10 -3.84 -28.29
C ARG A 96 -2.83 -2.82 -29.39
N GLN A 97 -3.50 -2.99 -30.53
CA GLN A 97 -3.31 -2.13 -31.68
C GLN A 97 -4.18 -0.87 -31.61
N GLY A 98 -3.69 0.25 -32.15
CA GLY A 98 -4.41 1.52 -32.24
C GLY A 98 -4.40 2.35 -30.95
N VAL A 99 -3.66 1.94 -29.92
CA VAL A 99 -3.42 2.73 -28.72
C VAL A 99 -2.48 3.88 -29.04
N LYS A 100 -2.79 5.06 -28.51
CA LYS A 100 -1.96 6.26 -28.63
C LYS A 100 -1.54 6.77 -27.26
N PHE A 101 -0.34 7.34 -27.25
CA PHE A 101 0.09 8.17 -26.13
C PHE A 101 -0.64 9.52 -26.11
N SER A 102 -0.62 10.20 -24.98
CA SER A 102 -1.28 11.48 -24.76
C SER A 102 -0.81 12.62 -25.68
N ASN A 103 0.32 12.46 -26.36
CA ASN A 103 0.83 13.37 -27.40
C ASN A 103 0.37 13.02 -28.83
N GLY A 104 -0.43 11.94 -28.99
CA GLY A 104 -0.95 11.45 -30.27
C GLY A 104 -0.03 10.48 -31.02
N ASN A 105 1.17 10.20 -30.53
CA ASN A 105 2.06 9.17 -31.07
C ASN A 105 1.45 7.78 -30.87
N ASP A 106 1.71 6.85 -31.82
CA ASP A 106 1.22 5.49 -31.72
C ASP A 106 2.08 4.68 -30.70
N MET A 107 1.43 3.93 -29.80
CA MET A 107 2.09 2.90 -29.00
C MET A 107 2.34 1.69 -29.89
N THR A 108 3.59 1.27 -29.97
CA THR A 108 4.02 0.11 -30.77
C THR A 108 4.75 -0.91 -29.90
N PRO A 109 4.90 -2.18 -30.35
CA PRO A 109 5.71 -3.15 -29.62
C PRO A 109 7.14 -2.66 -29.32
N GLU A 110 7.73 -1.84 -30.21
CA GLU A 110 9.06 -1.25 -30.00
C GLU A 110 9.06 -0.27 -28.85
N THR A 111 8.05 0.64 -28.78
CA THR A 111 7.94 1.61 -27.66
C THR A 111 7.65 0.91 -26.33
N VAL A 112 6.84 -0.15 -26.33
CA VAL A 112 6.63 -1.01 -25.15
C VAL A 112 7.94 -1.62 -24.66
N LYS A 113 8.70 -2.25 -25.59
CA LYS A 113 10.02 -2.81 -25.27
C LYS A 113 10.93 -1.75 -24.64
N GLU A 114 11.09 -0.61 -25.30
CA GLU A 114 11.98 0.48 -24.83
C GLU A 114 11.55 1.02 -23.48
N SER A 115 10.24 1.17 -23.24
CA SER A 115 9.69 1.64 -21.95
C SER A 115 10.02 0.67 -20.82
N ILE A 116 9.81 -0.63 -21.00
CA ILE A 116 10.12 -1.65 -19.99
C ILE A 116 11.64 -1.77 -19.77
N GLU A 117 12.44 -1.74 -20.84
CA GLU A 117 13.92 -1.75 -20.73
C GLU A 117 14.43 -0.50 -19.96
N ARG A 118 13.81 0.67 -20.18
CA ARG A 118 14.11 1.91 -19.44
C ARG A 118 13.83 1.73 -17.96
N THR A 119 12.64 1.25 -17.59
CA THR A 119 12.26 0.99 -16.21
C THR A 119 13.20 -0.04 -15.55
N ALA A 120 13.48 -1.16 -16.22
CA ALA A 120 14.38 -2.18 -15.70
C ALA A 120 15.80 -1.64 -15.43
N ALA A 121 16.26 -0.65 -16.21
CA ALA A 121 17.59 -0.08 -16.07
C ALA A 121 17.68 1.07 -15.05
N GLN A 122 16.62 1.84 -14.87
CA GLN A 122 16.63 3.08 -14.08
C GLN A 122 15.98 2.92 -12.70
N ASN A 123 14.89 2.15 -12.60
CA ASN A 123 14.20 1.99 -11.33
C ASN A 123 15.02 1.10 -10.38
N SER A 124 15.17 1.53 -9.14
CA SER A 124 15.89 0.78 -8.09
C SER A 124 15.31 -0.63 -7.84
N ARG A 125 14.04 -0.86 -8.24
CA ARG A 125 13.33 -2.15 -8.14
C ARG A 125 13.30 -2.90 -9.48
N GLY A 126 13.96 -2.38 -10.53
CA GLY A 126 13.94 -2.95 -11.87
C GLY A 126 14.49 -4.38 -11.95
N GLU A 127 15.40 -4.74 -11.03
CA GLU A 127 15.92 -6.11 -10.91
C GLU A 127 14.84 -7.14 -10.55
N ASN A 128 13.72 -6.74 -9.93
CA ASN A 128 12.60 -7.63 -9.62
C ASN A 128 11.91 -8.20 -10.87
N LEU A 129 12.07 -7.55 -12.02
CA LEU A 129 11.59 -8.09 -13.29
C LEU A 129 12.41 -9.27 -13.78
N LYS A 130 13.62 -9.50 -13.25
CA LYS A 130 14.53 -10.60 -13.61
C LYS A 130 14.72 -10.74 -15.13
N LEU A 131 14.74 -9.64 -15.87
CA LEU A 131 14.80 -9.63 -17.33
C LEU A 131 16.16 -10.08 -17.85
N ALA A 132 16.16 -11.08 -18.75
CA ALA A 132 17.31 -11.46 -19.56
C ALA A 132 17.30 -10.74 -20.91
N SER A 133 16.13 -10.64 -21.56
CA SER A 133 15.96 -9.88 -22.80
C SER A 133 14.50 -9.52 -23.06
N VAL A 134 14.30 -8.47 -23.88
CA VAL A 134 13.01 -8.10 -24.45
C VAL A 134 13.16 -8.02 -25.96
N GLU A 135 12.33 -8.77 -26.69
CA GLU A 135 12.39 -8.89 -28.16
C GLU A 135 11.03 -8.52 -28.76
N VAL A 136 11.03 -7.97 -29.97
CA VAL A 136 9.79 -7.71 -30.73
C VAL A 136 9.65 -8.73 -31.84
N ASP A 137 8.47 -9.31 -31.98
CA ASP A 137 8.08 -10.23 -33.06
C ASP A 137 6.70 -9.83 -33.62
N GLY A 138 6.70 -8.99 -34.64
CA GLY A 138 5.48 -8.44 -35.23
C GLY A 138 4.69 -7.58 -34.24
N GLU A 139 3.47 -7.99 -33.90
CA GLU A 139 2.61 -7.31 -32.93
C GLU A 139 2.85 -7.79 -31.48
N ASN A 140 3.86 -8.61 -31.27
CA ASN A 140 4.15 -9.19 -29.95
C ASN A 140 5.43 -8.63 -29.36
N VAL A 141 5.47 -8.55 -28.02
CA VAL A 141 6.67 -8.38 -27.23
C VAL A 141 6.95 -9.70 -26.49
N ILE A 142 8.17 -10.19 -26.62
CA ILE A 142 8.62 -11.43 -25.99
C ILE A 142 9.59 -11.05 -24.88
N PHE A 143 9.24 -11.41 -23.65
CA PHE A 143 10.07 -11.23 -22.48
C PHE A 143 10.74 -12.56 -22.12
N LYS A 144 12.04 -12.51 -21.82
CA LYS A 144 12.76 -13.65 -21.26
C LYS A 144 13.30 -13.27 -19.89
N THR A 145 13.09 -14.14 -18.93
CA THR A 145 13.61 -14.00 -17.57
C THR A 145 14.92 -14.78 -17.41
N THR A 146 15.74 -14.39 -16.43
CA THR A 146 17.03 -15.02 -16.14
C THR A 146 16.90 -16.41 -15.50
N GLU A 147 15.72 -16.72 -14.97
CA GLU A 147 15.38 -17.97 -14.29
C GLU A 147 13.86 -18.20 -14.41
N PRO A 148 13.34 -19.42 -14.17
CA PRO A 148 11.90 -19.66 -14.07
C PRO A 148 11.25 -18.67 -13.10
N TYR A 149 10.19 -17.99 -13.55
CA TYR A 149 9.59 -16.92 -12.78
C TYR A 149 8.09 -16.79 -13.00
N SER A 150 7.32 -17.57 -12.27
CA SER A 150 5.86 -17.63 -12.41
C SER A 150 5.15 -16.30 -12.07
N ALA A 151 5.76 -15.43 -11.27
CA ALA A 151 5.23 -14.11 -10.93
C ALA A 151 5.42 -13.05 -12.04
N PHE A 152 6.15 -13.33 -13.11
CA PHE A 152 6.50 -12.33 -14.12
C PHE A 152 5.30 -11.59 -14.72
N PRO A 153 4.19 -12.25 -15.15
CA PRO A 153 3.03 -11.54 -15.68
C PRO A 153 2.40 -10.57 -14.67
N TYR A 154 2.38 -10.95 -13.40
CA TYR A 154 1.84 -10.13 -12.31
C TYR A 154 2.68 -8.85 -12.10
N TYR A 155 4.01 -8.93 -12.22
CA TYR A 155 4.87 -7.75 -12.15
C TYR A 155 4.58 -6.71 -13.25
N LEU A 156 3.96 -7.12 -14.37
CA LEU A 156 3.55 -6.20 -15.43
C LEU A 156 2.24 -5.45 -15.12
N THR A 157 1.67 -5.62 -13.92
CA THR A 157 0.61 -4.75 -13.36
C THR A 157 1.18 -3.67 -12.43
N GLU A 158 2.44 -3.81 -12.00
CA GLU A 158 3.06 -2.92 -11.02
C GLU A 158 3.29 -1.53 -11.63
N PRO A 159 2.96 -0.44 -10.93
CA PRO A 159 3.03 0.92 -11.49
C PRO A 159 4.39 1.36 -12.04
N MET A 160 5.50 0.78 -11.61
CA MET A 160 6.79 1.06 -12.26
C MET A 160 6.81 0.60 -13.73
N CYS A 161 5.95 -0.36 -14.11
CA CYS A 161 5.84 -0.89 -15.47
C CYS A 161 4.86 -0.11 -16.36
N ILE A 162 4.43 1.08 -15.96
CA ILE A 162 3.65 1.99 -16.80
C ILE A 162 4.39 2.24 -18.11
N ILE A 163 3.66 2.14 -19.22
CA ILE A 163 4.22 2.35 -20.55
C ILE A 163 4.25 3.84 -20.87
N VAL A 164 5.44 4.34 -21.16
CA VAL A 164 5.70 5.76 -21.53
C VAL A 164 6.21 5.87 -22.96
N ASP A 165 5.99 7.02 -23.61
CA ASP A 165 6.53 7.31 -24.94
C ASP A 165 8.03 7.62 -24.85
N THR A 166 8.88 6.69 -25.22
CA THR A 166 10.34 6.83 -25.25
C THR A 166 10.86 7.50 -26.52
N THR A 167 10.01 7.77 -27.50
CA THR A 167 10.39 8.42 -28.76
C THR A 167 10.59 9.92 -28.66
N VAL A 168 10.18 10.51 -27.53
CA VAL A 168 10.30 11.93 -27.20
C VAL A 168 11.28 12.15 -26.05
N ASP A 169 11.61 13.42 -25.76
CA ASP A 169 12.45 13.77 -24.60
C ASP A 169 11.77 13.45 -23.28
N THR A 170 12.33 12.53 -22.51
CA THR A 170 11.81 12.08 -21.21
C THR A 170 12.29 12.90 -20.01
N SER A 171 13.10 13.93 -20.23
CA SER A 171 13.74 14.70 -19.15
C SER A 171 12.78 15.50 -18.26
N ASN A 172 11.50 15.62 -18.66
CA ASN A 172 10.44 16.29 -17.88
C ASN A 172 9.37 15.31 -17.35
N TYR A 173 9.63 14.02 -17.33
CA TYR A 173 8.62 13.03 -16.95
C TYR A 173 8.25 13.07 -15.47
N ASP A 174 9.11 13.63 -14.62
CA ASP A 174 8.74 13.92 -13.23
C ASP A 174 7.56 14.89 -13.09
N ASN A 175 7.30 15.72 -14.10
CA ASN A 175 6.21 16.69 -14.07
C ASN A 175 5.07 16.35 -15.04
N ALA A 176 5.39 15.80 -16.20
CA ALA A 176 4.42 15.56 -17.27
C ALA A 176 4.85 14.35 -18.13
N PRO A 177 4.68 13.12 -17.62
CA PRO A 177 4.98 11.94 -18.41
C PRO A 177 3.99 11.77 -19.56
N VAL A 178 4.47 11.30 -20.69
CA VAL A 178 3.65 10.99 -21.86
C VAL A 178 3.27 9.51 -21.82
N CYS A 179 2.03 9.24 -21.41
CA CYS A 179 1.49 7.91 -21.17
C CYS A 179 0.19 7.68 -21.96
N THR A 180 -0.47 6.55 -21.72
CA THR A 180 -1.67 6.11 -22.45
C THR A 180 -2.97 6.30 -21.67
N GLY A 181 -2.92 6.64 -20.38
CA GLY A 181 -4.06 6.66 -19.48
C GLY A 181 -5.15 7.67 -19.82
N PRO A 182 -6.32 7.61 -19.14
CA PRO A 182 -7.47 8.47 -19.40
C PRO A 182 -7.24 9.95 -19.13
N PHE A 183 -6.22 10.31 -18.34
CA PHE A 183 -5.91 11.70 -17.99
C PHE A 183 -4.46 12.07 -18.36
N VAL A 184 -4.25 13.38 -18.59
CA VAL A 184 -2.96 13.98 -18.89
C VAL A 184 -2.66 15.03 -17.83
N CYS A 185 -1.48 15.02 -17.24
CA CYS A 185 -1.03 16.06 -16.32
C CYS A 185 -0.64 17.32 -17.11
N GLU A 186 -1.35 18.43 -16.90
CA GLU A 186 -1.04 19.73 -17.48
C GLU A 186 -0.14 20.58 -16.56
N GLU A 187 -0.36 20.47 -15.25
CA GLU A 187 0.44 21.18 -14.24
C GLU A 187 0.64 20.26 -13.02
N TYR A 188 1.86 20.19 -12.53
CA TYR A 188 2.21 19.59 -11.26
C TYR A 188 2.84 20.64 -10.35
N VAL A 189 2.25 20.86 -9.19
CA VAL A 189 2.81 21.70 -8.13
C VAL A 189 3.14 20.78 -6.94
N PRO A 190 4.43 20.54 -6.65
CA PRO A 190 4.86 19.63 -5.59
C PRO A 190 4.18 19.92 -4.26
N GLU A 191 3.73 18.88 -3.56
CA GLU A 191 3.06 18.93 -2.27
C GLU A 191 1.72 19.70 -2.25
N GLU A 192 1.25 20.21 -3.39
CA GLU A 192 0.03 21.04 -3.46
C GLU A 192 -1.04 20.40 -4.35
N LYS A 193 -0.77 20.24 -5.65
CA LYS A 193 -1.79 19.77 -6.61
C LYS A 193 -1.25 19.22 -7.92
N TYR A 194 -2.16 18.48 -8.62
CA TYR A 194 -2.05 18.16 -10.03
C TYR A 194 -3.28 18.68 -10.77
N GLU A 195 -3.07 19.35 -11.91
CA GLU A 195 -4.14 19.70 -12.84
C GLU A 195 -4.14 18.69 -13.99
N LEU A 196 -5.23 17.96 -14.10
CA LEU A 196 -5.40 16.90 -15.07
C LEU A 196 -6.50 17.27 -16.06
N LYS A 197 -6.31 16.90 -17.33
CA LYS A 197 -7.38 16.92 -18.34
C LYS A 197 -7.61 15.54 -18.92
N ALA A 198 -8.80 15.32 -19.47
CA ALA A 198 -9.12 14.12 -20.23
C ALA A 198 -8.15 13.97 -21.43
N ASN A 199 -7.66 12.75 -21.62
CA ASN A 199 -6.83 12.40 -22.76
C ASN A 199 -7.69 12.21 -24.01
N GLU A 200 -7.58 13.10 -24.98
CA GLU A 200 -8.34 13.05 -26.25
C GLU A 200 -8.00 11.82 -27.11
N TYR A 201 -6.86 11.18 -26.85
CA TYR A 201 -6.38 9.98 -27.55
C TYR A 201 -6.64 8.69 -26.77
N TYR A 202 -7.38 8.74 -25.65
CA TYR A 202 -7.60 7.58 -24.83
C TYR A 202 -8.30 6.45 -25.60
N TRP A 203 -7.70 5.27 -25.56
CA TRP A 203 -8.09 4.14 -26.42
C TRP A 203 -9.40 3.47 -25.99
N ASP A 204 -9.76 3.51 -24.70
CA ASP A 204 -10.94 2.86 -24.14
C ASP A 204 -12.13 3.86 -24.01
N GLY A 205 -12.25 4.76 -24.95
CA GLY A 205 -13.33 5.72 -25.04
C GLY A 205 -13.03 7.07 -24.42
N THR A 206 -14.01 7.96 -24.41
CA THR A 206 -13.87 9.30 -23.85
C THR A 206 -14.06 9.21 -22.33
N PRO A 207 -13.13 9.70 -21.50
CA PRO A 207 -13.35 9.81 -20.06
C PRO A 207 -14.62 10.59 -19.73
N GLY A 208 -15.37 10.16 -18.70
CA GLY A 208 -16.63 10.77 -18.31
C GLY A 208 -16.50 12.13 -17.61
N VAL A 209 -15.25 12.59 -17.33
CA VAL A 209 -14.90 13.86 -16.69
C VAL A 209 -13.86 14.57 -17.56
N ASP A 210 -14.06 15.86 -17.89
CA ASP A 210 -13.17 16.59 -18.78
C ASP A 210 -11.88 17.06 -18.10
N SER A 211 -11.93 17.37 -16.80
CA SER A 211 -10.76 17.82 -16.04
C SER A 211 -10.89 17.51 -14.54
N VAL A 212 -9.76 17.33 -13.88
CA VAL A 212 -9.67 17.05 -12.46
C VAL A 212 -8.54 17.85 -11.83
N THR A 213 -8.83 18.58 -10.74
CA THR A 213 -7.79 19.09 -9.84
C THR A 213 -7.62 18.07 -8.71
N VAL A 214 -6.46 17.43 -8.65
CA VAL A 214 -6.10 16.55 -7.53
C VAL A 214 -5.37 17.38 -6.48
N LEU A 215 -5.92 17.45 -5.27
CA LEU A 215 -5.43 18.28 -4.17
C LEU A 215 -4.77 17.42 -3.09
N ASN A 216 -3.59 17.81 -2.64
CA ASN A 216 -2.93 17.22 -1.49
C ASN A 216 -3.53 17.80 -0.21
N ILE A 217 -4.44 17.09 0.43
CA ILE A 217 -5.14 17.52 1.65
C ILE A 217 -4.96 16.44 2.73
N ASP A 218 -4.63 16.88 3.94
CA ASP A 218 -4.50 15.98 5.10
C ASP A 218 -5.78 15.19 5.36
N ASP A 219 -5.65 13.91 5.65
CA ASP A 219 -6.76 12.96 5.81
C ASP A 219 -7.78 13.43 6.87
N ASP A 220 -7.32 14.07 7.94
CA ASP A 220 -8.18 14.61 9.01
C ASP A 220 -9.03 15.83 8.57
N THR A 221 -8.67 16.48 7.46
CA THR A 221 -9.36 17.69 6.97
C THR A 221 -10.24 17.44 5.75
N LYS A 222 -10.10 16.29 5.07
CA LYS A 222 -10.85 15.95 3.86
C LYS A 222 -12.36 16.00 4.06
N VAL A 223 -12.88 15.46 5.18
CA VAL A 223 -14.31 15.46 5.46
C VAL A 223 -14.86 16.89 5.60
N SER A 224 -14.15 17.78 6.29
CA SER A 224 -14.55 19.18 6.41
C SER A 224 -14.51 19.93 5.08
N ALA A 225 -13.51 19.66 4.23
CA ALA A 225 -13.42 20.23 2.88
C ALA A 225 -14.58 19.75 1.99
N MET A 226 -15.01 18.50 2.11
CA MET A 226 -16.16 17.97 1.40
C MET A 226 -17.47 18.61 1.88
N LEU A 227 -17.66 18.74 3.19
CA LEU A 227 -18.85 19.38 3.78
C LEU A 227 -18.96 20.87 3.43
N SER A 228 -17.83 21.57 3.24
CA SER A 228 -17.81 22.97 2.75
C SER A 228 -18.03 23.10 1.26
N GLY A 229 -17.89 22.01 0.48
CA GLY A 229 -18.00 22.00 -0.97
C GLY A 229 -16.71 22.44 -1.69
N ASP A 230 -15.57 22.42 -0.99
CA ASP A 230 -14.25 22.74 -1.56
C ASP A 230 -13.72 21.58 -2.42
N ILE A 231 -14.16 20.35 -2.13
CA ILE A 231 -13.85 19.14 -2.88
C ILE A 231 -15.09 18.31 -3.19
N ASP A 232 -15.05 17.55 -4.28
CA ASP A 232 -16.14 16.68 -4.75
C ASP A 232 -15.91 15.21 -4.40
N VAL A 233 -14.65 14.80 -4.23
CA VAL A 233 -14.25 13.44 -3.86
C VAL A 233 -13.12 13.50 -2.81
N ALA A 234 -13.25 12.67 -1.76
CA ALA A 234 -12.21 12.49 -0.75
C ALA A 234 -11.74 11.04 -0.72
N VAL A 235 -10.51 10.79 -1.15
CA VAL A 235 -9.88 9.46 -1.12
C VAL A 235 -9.17 9.28 0.22
N ALA A 236 -9.38 8.15 0.89
CA ALA A 236 -8.77 7.77 2.17
C ALA A 236 -8.89 8.87 3.25
N PRO A 237 -10.10 9.38 3.58
CA PRO A 237 -10.28 10.28 4.70
C PRO A 237 -10.00 9.57 6.02
N SER A 238 -9.57 10.32 7.04
CA SER A 238 -9.35 9.76 8.39
C SER A 238 -10.63 9.15 8.97
N SER A 239 -10.55 7.91 9.44
CA SER A 239 -11.68 7.20 10.06
C SER A 239 -12.25 7.94 11.28
N THR A 240 -11.44 8.77 11.95
CA THR A 240 -11.86 9.59 13.11
C THR A 240 -12.86 10.67 12.74
N THR A 241 -12.90 11.09 11.47
CA THR A 241 -13.73 12.19 10.98
C THR A 241 -15.01 11.74 10.28
N LEU A 242 -15.13 10.46 9.94
CA LEU A 242 -16.23 9.92 9.13
C LEU A 242 -17.62 10.08 9.74
N SER A 243 -17.74 10.11 11.07
CA SER A 243 -19.02 10.37 11.72
C SER A 243 -19.61 11.75 11.38
N GLN A 244 -18.80 12.69 10.89
CA GLN A 244 -19.26 14.05 10.53
C GLN A 244 -20.15 14.06 9.26
N ILE A 245 -20.09 13.01 8.41
CA ILE A 245 -20.97 12.92 7.24
C ILE A 245 -22.34 12.31 7.55
N GLU A 246 -22.57 11.84 8.78
CA GLU A 246 -23.85 11.28 9.17
C GLU A 246 -24.98 12.30 8.97
N GLY A 247 -26.00 11.91 8.18
CA GLY A 247 -27.13 12.76 7.83
C GLY A 247 -26.89 13.71 6.63
N SER A 248 -25.80 13.60 5.93
CA SER A 248 -25.56 14.28 4.65
C SER A 248 -26.31 13.52 3.53
N ASP A 249 -27.24 14.17 2.85
CA ASP A 249 -28.06 13.53 1.82
C ASP A 249 -27.31 13.32 0.47
N ASN A 250 -26.20 14.05 0.29
CA ASN A 250 -25.45 14.10 -0.97
C ASN A 250 -23.99 13.61 -0.84
N ILE A 251 -23.62 12.99 0.27
CA ILE A 251 -22.32 12.37 0.44
C ILE A 251 -22.50 10.87 0.63
N GLU A 252 -21.94 10.09 -0.29
CA GLU A 252 -21.90 8.63 -0.22
C GLU A 252 -20.51 8.13 0.15
N MET A 253 -20.45 7.07 0.94
CA MET A 253 -19.22 6.36 1.28
C MET A 253 -19.16 5.08 0.46
N VAL A 254 -18.16 4.99 -0.42
CA VAL A 254 -17.81 3.76 -1.14
C VAL A 254 -16.57 3.17 -0.48
N LYS A 255 -16.60 1.86 -0.17
CA LYS A 255 -15.51 1.24 0.56
C LYS A 255 -15.34 -0.24 0.23
N VAL A 256 -14.12 -0.74 0.43
CA VAL A 256 -13.75 -2.15 0.33
C VAL A 256 -12.61 -2.44 1.30
N THR A 257 -12.51 -3.66 1.83
CA THR A 257 -11.33 -4.03 2.63
C THR A 257 -10.08 -3.99 1.76
N GLY A 258 -9.08 -3.23 2.20
CA GLY A 258 -7.82 -3.07 1.48
C GLY A 258 -6.93 -4.30 1.60
N THR A 259 -5.95 -4.39 0.70
CA THR A 259 -4.95 -5.47 0.69
C THR A 259 -3.74 -5.18 1.59
N ARG A 260 -3.74 -4.05 2.29
CA ARG A 260 -2.68 -3.70 3.24
C ARG A 260 -2.99 -4.27 4.61
N GLU A 261 -2.17 -5.22 5.04
CA GLU A 261 -2.21 -5.74 6.40
C GLU A 261 -1.40 -4.85 7.37
N ASN A 262 -1.80 -4.88 8.65
CA ASN A 262 -1.05 -4.31 9.75
C ASN A 262 -0.72 -5.41 10.75
N ASP A 263 0.54 -5.48 11.15
CA ASP A 263 1.05 -6.55 11.98
C ASP A 263 2.03 -6.05 13.06
N LEU A 264 2.42 -6.97 13.92
CA LEU A 264 3.49 -6.77 14.89
C LEU A 264 4.48 -7.92 14.78
N GLU A 265 5.61 -7.65 14.14
CA GLU A 265 6.66 -8.63 13.90
C GLU A 265 7.42 -8.97 15.18
N MET A 266 7.75 -10.25 15.37
CA MET A 266 8.48 -10.77 16.53
C MET A 266 9.90 -11.18 16.15
N ASN A 267 10.88 -10.80 16.97
CA ASN A 267 12.27 -11.12 16.73
C ASN A 267 12.56 -12.61 16.97
N CYS A 268 12.83 -13.37 15.92
CA CYS A 268 13.08 -14.81 15.99
C CYS A 268 14.57 -15.16 16.21
N ARG A 269 15.48 -14.16 16.39
CA ARG A 269 16.91 -14.40 16.59
C ARG A 269 17.18 -15.17 17.86
N GLU A 270 18.17 -16.09 17.80
CA GLU A 270 18.68 -16.80 18.99
C GLU A 270 19.07 -15.82 20.11
N GLY A 271 18.66 -16.12 21.33
CA GLY A 271 18.91 -15.29 22.51
C GLY A 271 17.82 -14.26 22.81
N ARG A 272 16.84 -14.06 21.93
CA ARG A 272 15.63 -13.28 22.24
C ARG A 272 14.55 -14.16 22.87
N PRO A 273 13.73 -13.65 23.80
CA PRO A 273 12.61 -14.43 24.36
C PRO A 273 11.67 -14.97 23.26
N THR A 274 11.38 -14.13 22.27
CA THR A 274 10.51 -14.43 21.12
C THR A 274 11.13 -15.39 20.08
N ALA A 275 12.36 -15.89 20.28
CA ALA A 275 12.88 -17.03 19.52
C ALA A 275 12.11 -18.33 19.82
N ASP A 276 11.51 -18.44 21.00
CA ASP A 276 10.68 -19.58 21.39
C ASP A 276 9.29 -19.50 20.73
N VAL A 277 8.98 -20.46 19.88
CA VAL A 277 7.68 -20.51 19.16
C VAL A 277 6.49 -20.61 20.10
N ASN A 278 6.62 -21.30 21.25
CA ASN A 278 5.55 -21.38 22.23
C ASN A 278 5.25 -20.02 22.86
N LEU A 279 6.30 -19.22 23.12
CA LEU A 279 6.09 -17.84 23.57
C LEU A 279 5.41 -17.00 22.50
N ARG A 280 5.80 -17.10 21.21
CA ARG A 280 5.13 -16.39 20.12
C ARG A 280 3.66 -16.77 20.00
N LYS A 281 3.33 -18.07 20.08
CA LYS A 281 1.94 -18.57 20.13
C LYS A 281 1.17 -18.02 21.33
N ALA A 282 1.78 -18.01 22.51
CA ALA A 282 1.17 -17.44 23.71
C ALA A 282 0.80 -15.96 23.51
N LEU A 283 1.74 -15.19 22.96
CA LEU A 283 1.53 -13.77 22.64
C LEU A 283 0.40 -13.57 21.63
N SER A 284 0.28 -14.45 20.64
CA SER A 284 -0.77 -14.40 19.61
C SER A 284 -2.15 -14.75 20.18
N TYR A 285 -2.25 -15.84 20.96
CA TYR A 285 -3.52 -16.25 21.57
C TYR A 285 -4.04 -15.27 22.63
N ALA A 286 -3.18 -14.42 23.18
CA ALA A 286 -3.59 -13.39 24.13
C ALA A 286 -4.23 -12.15 23.48
N ILE A 287 -4.24 -12.00 22.15
CA ILE A 287 -4.72 -10.82 21.43
C ILE A 287 -6.11 -11.05 20.82
N ASP A 288 -7.07 -10.24 21.24
CA ASP A 288 -8.39 -10.13 20.62
C ASP A 288 -8.33 -9.14 19.45
N ARG A 289 -8.28 -9.69 18.24
CA ARG A 289 -8.12 -8.93 17.00
C ARG A 289 -9.33 -8.10 16.62
N ASP A 290 -10.53 -8.51 17.03
CA ASP A 290 -11.75 -7.73 16.82
C ASP A 290 -11.68 -6.39 17.60
N VAL A 291 -11.21 -6.46 18.85
CA VAL A 291 -10.97 -5.26 19.66
C VAL A 291 -9.87 -4.40 19.05
N ILE A 292 -8.77 -5.00 18.55
CA ILE A 292 -7.68 -4.29 17.92
C ILE A 292 -8.16 -3.59 16.64
N ALA A 293 -8.89 -4.26 15.76
CA ALA A 293 -9.45 -3.66 14.55
C ALA A 293 -10.41 -2.50 14.86
N GLN A 294 -11.23 -2.64 15.92
CA GLN A 294 -12.11 -1.56 16.37
C GLN A 294 -11.33 -0.34 16.87
N VAL A 295 -10.24 -0.54 17.61
CA VAL A 295 -9.37 0.55 18.10
C VAL A 295 -8.62 1.20 16.94
N ALA A 296 -8.10 0.42 15.99
CA ALA A 296 -7.32 0.91 14.86
C ALA A 296 -8.16 1.72 13.87
N GLY A 297 -9.31 1.18 13.46
CA GLY A 297 -10.10 1.70 12.35
C GLY A 297 -11.36 2.47 12.75
N ASN A 298 -11.67 2.64 14.05
CA ASN A 298 -12.95 3.22 14.50
C ASN A 298 -14.18 2.54 13.86
N GLY A 299 -14.11 1.23 13.60
CA GLY A 299 -15.13 0.44 12.90
C GLY A 299 -14.93 0.33 11.38
N TYR A 300 -13.82 0.87 10.84
CA TYR A 300 -13.46 0.80 9.43
C TYR A 300 -12.13 0.04 9.23
N ALA A 301 -11.97 -1.04 9.96
CA ALA A 301 -10.91 -2.03 9.78
C ALA A 301 -11.47 -3.42 10.03
N GLN A 302 -10.97 -4.42 9.33
CA GLN A 302 -11.28 -5.83 9.50
C GLN A 302 -10.21 -6.49 10.35
N ALA A 303 -10.59 -7.28 11.35
CA ALA A 303 -9.66 -8.12 12.09
C ALA A 303 -8.98 -9.12 11.16
N LEU A 304 -7.68 -9.31 11.33
CA LEU A 304 -6.88 -10.17 10.48
C LEU A 304 -6.05 -11.13 11.34
N GLY A 305 -6.22 -12.43 11.11
CA GLY A 305 -5.45 -13.47 11.80
C GLY A 305 -4.54 -14.28 10.89
N LYS A 306 -4.37 -13.85 9.64
CA LYS A 306 -3.58 -14.51 8.57
C LYS A 306 -2.92 -13.47 7.68
N ALA A 307 -2.04 -13.92 6.79
CA ALA A 307 -1.21 -13.03 5.97
C ALA A 307 -2.01 -12.21 4.94
N PHE A 308 -3.00 -12.83 4.28
CA PHE A 308 -3.77 -12.16 3.24
C PHE A 308 -5.18 -11.82 3.72
N PRO A 309 -5.66 -10.56 3.52
CA PRO A 309 -7.06 -10.21 3.73
C PRO A 309 -8.00 -11.02 2.82
N ASP A 310 -9.23 -11.28 3.29
CA ASP A 310 -10.23 -12.07 2.56
C ASP A 310 -10.54 -11.51 1.16
N THR A 311 -10.39 -10.21 0.97
CA THR A 311 -10.55 -9.52 -0.32
C THR A 311 -9.63 -10.04 -1.43
N VAL A 312 -8.52 -10.68 -1.07
CA VAL A 312 -7.58 -11.27 -2.05
C VAL A 312 -8.09 -12.59 -2.61
N GLY A 313 -8.97 -13.29 -1.87
CA GLY A 313 -9.66 -14.50 -2.34
C GLY A 313 -8.83 -15.78 -2.39
N TYR A 314 -7.58 -15.79 -1.93
CA TYR A 314 -6.70 -16.97 -2.00
C TYR A 314 -7.21 -18.16 -1.18
N ASP A 315 -7.94 -17.90 -0.12
CA ASP A 315 -8.49 -18.90 0.79
C ASP A 315 -9.92 -19.34 0.43
N GLU A 316 -10.51 -18.82 -0.65
CA GLU A 316 -11.88 -19.16 -1.04
C GLU A 316 -12.03 -20.66 -1.28
N GLY A 317 -12.83 -21.29 -0.42
CA GLY A 317 -13.09 -22.75 -0.44
C GLY A 317 -11.90 -23.61 0.00
N LYS A 318 -10.87 -23.02 0.60
CA LYS A 318 -9.68 -23.71 1.12
C LYS A 318 -9.65 -23.68 2.65
N ASP A 319 -8.88 -24.59 3.25
CA ASP A 319 -8.72 -24.69 4.70
C ASP A 319 -7.45 -23.90 5.09
N VAL A 320 -7.64 -22.68 5.56
CA VAL A 320 -6.57 -21.78 6.01
C VAL A 320 -6.68 -21.58 7.50
N GLU A 321 -5.60 -21.87 8.21
CA GLU A 321 -5.51 -21.62 9.64
C GLU A 321 -5.34 -20.12 9.91
N SER A 322 -5.94 -19.65 11.01
CA SER A 322 -5.91 -18.25 11.42
C SER A 322 -5.52 -18.12 12.88
N GLN A 323 -4.75 -17.11 13.19
CA GLN A 323 -4.44 -16.73 14.57
C GLN A 323 -5.72 -16.25 15.27
N THR A 324 -6.06 -16.87 16.40
CA THR A 324 -7.31 -16.63 17.15
C THR A 324 -7.04 -16.19 18.58
N TYR A 325 -8.04 -15.55 19.21
CA TYR A 325 -7.99 -15.22 20.64
C TYR A 325 -8.44 -16.42 21.50
N ASP A 326 -7.58 -16.83 22.44
CA ASP A 326 -7.89 -17.84 23.46
C ASP A 326 -6.93 -17.67 24.64
N LEU A 327 -7.40 -17.02 25.70
CA LEU A 327 -6.56 -16.71 26.87
C LEU A 327 -6.09 -17.98 27.62
N ASP A 328 -6.87 -19.04 27.61
CA ASP A 328 -6.50 -20.31 28.30
C ASP A 328 -5.36 -20.97 27.50
N LYS A 329 -5.44 -21.01 26.17
CA LYS A 329 -4.32 -21.47 25.32
C LYS A 329 -3.09 -20.59 25.46
N ALA A 330 -3.26 -19.27 25.56
CA ALA A 330 -2.13 -18.36 25.80
C ALA A 330 -1.34 -18.78 27.05
N LYS A 331 -2.04 -19.09 28.13
CA LYS A 331 -1.43 -19.57 29.39
C LYS A 331 -0.82 -20.97 29.28
N GLU A 332 -1.44 -21.86 28.50
CA GLU A 332 -0.87 -23.20 28.23
C GLU A 332 0.48 -23.06 27.51
N TYR A 333 0.54 -22.23 26.45
CA TYR A 333 1.78 -21.98 25.70
C TYR A 333 2.84 -21.23 26.51
N LEU A 334 2.45 -20.33 27.43
CA LEU A 334 3.39 -19.73 28.38
C LEU A 334 4.06 -20.79 29.25
N ALA A 335 3.26 -21.73 29.80
CA ALA A 335 3.78 -22.82 30.61
C ALA A 335 4.69 -23.76 29.78
N GLU A 336 4.32 -24.08 28.53
CA GLU A 336 5.18 -24.85 27.62
C GLU A 336 6.50 -24.15 27.29
N ALA A 337 6.49 -22.82 27.19
CA ALA A 337 7.70 -22.00 27.04
C ALA A 337 8.52 -21.88 28.35
N GLY A 338 7.97 -22.38 29.48
CA GLY A 338 8.61 -22.38 30.79
C GLY A 338 8.40 -21.10 31.60
N TYR A 339 7.36 -20.33 31.30
CA TYR A 339 6.99 -19.11 32.02
C TYR A 339 5.80 -19.36 32.95
N GLU A 340 5.95 -19.05 34.24
CA GLU A 340 4.91 -19.18 35.27
C GLU A 340 5.02 -18.01 36.26
N ASP A 341 3.90 -17.54 36.81
CA ASP A 341 3.88 -16.57 37.93
C ASP A 341 4.12 -17.34 39.23
N THR A 342 5.37 -17.43 39.68
CA THR A 342 5.77 -18.21 40.84
C THR A 342 5.81 -17.40 42.14
N ASP A 343 5.89 -16.09 42.09
CA ASP A 343 5.91 -15.21 43.25
C ASP A 343 4.54 -14.54 43.55
N GLY A 344 3.59 -14.66 42.63
CA GLY A 344 2.23 -14.15 42.77
C GLY A 344 2.09 -12.65 42.56
N ASN A 345 3.04 -12.03 41.84
CA ASN A 345 3.00 -10.60 41.53
C ASN A 345 2.09 -10.27 40.32
N GLY A 346 1.64 -11.30 39.58
CA GLY A 346 0.77 -11.20 38.43
C GLY A 346 1.49 -11.17 37.09
N TYR A 347 2.81 -11.30 37.06
CA TYR A 347 3.62 -11.46 35.87
C TYR A 347 4.33 -12.80 35.86
N VAL A 348 4.57 -13.34 34.68
CA VAL A 348 5.25 -14.62 34.51
C VAL A 348 6.77 -14.46 34.50
N GLU A 349 7.47 -15.39 35.08
CA GLU A 349 8.92 -15.46 35.09
C GLU A 349 9.43 -16.83 34.63
N LYS A 350 10.69 -16.85 34.13
CA LYS A 350 11.45 -18.04 33.78
C LYS A 350 12.83 -17.96 34.43
N ASP A 351 13.24 -19.02 35.13
CA ASP A 351 14.53 -19.07 35.86
C ASP A 351 14.69 -17.94 36.91
N GLY A 352 13.57 -17.38 37.39
CA GLY A 352 13.54 -16.30 38.37
C GLY A 352 13.72 -14.90 37.81
N GLU A 353 13.61 -14.75 36.48
CA GLU A 353 13.59 -13.46 35.76
C GLU A 353 12.23 -13.22 35.15
N GLU A 354 11.61 -12.07 35.46
CA GLU A 354 10.31 -11.65 34.89
C GLU A 354 10.41 -11.46 33.37
N LEU A 355 9.40 -11.90 32.64
CA LEU A 355 9.30 -11.67 31.21
C LEU A 355 8.94 -10.19 30.94
N GLU A 356 9.88 -9.42 30.45
CA GLU A 356 9.68 -8.05 29.97
C GLU A 356 10.03 -7.98 28.50
N LEU A 357 9.08 -7.50 27.66
CA LEU A 357 9.21 -7.40 26.22
C LEU A 357 9.00 -5.95 25.76
N HIS A 358 9.65 -5.56 24.67
CA HIS A 358 9.69 -4.19 24.19
C HIS A 358 9.18 -4.06 22.75
N ILE A 359 8.23 -3.10 22.51
CA ILE A 359 7.74 -2.74 21.20
C ILE A 359 8.47 -1.49 20.72
N ALA A 360 9.27 -1.61 19.67
CA ALA A 360 9.91 -0.48 19.01
C ALA A 360 8.96 0.25 18.07
N LEU A 361 8.61 1.50 18.37
CA LEU A 361 7.72 2.34 17.56
C LEU A 361 8.34 3.70 17.23
N ARG A 362 7.97 4.25 16.07
CA ARG A 362 8.30 5.65 15.78
C ARG A 362 7.56 6.59 16.72
N SER A 363 8.20 7.66 17.13
CA SER A 363 7.65 8.64 18.08
C SER A 363 6.37 9.37 17.60
N ASN A 364 6.11 9.36 16.29
CA ASN A 364 4.90 9.89 15.67
C ASN A 364 3.82 8.83 15.39
N ALA A 365 4.06 7.56 15.73
CA ALA A 365 3.08 6.50 15.55
C ALA A 365 1.93 6.62 16.57
N SER A 366 0.70 6.24 16.16
CA SER A 366 -0.41 6.07 17.09
C SER A 366 -0.11 4.90 18.04
N THR A 367 -0.18 5.15 19.34
CA THR A 367 0.08 4.12 20.36
C THR A 367 -1.19 3.37 20.81
N ALA A 368 -2.38 3.78 20.38
CA ALA A 368 -3.64 3.26 20.90
C ALA A 368 -3.80 1.74 20.74
N VAL A 369 -3.46 1.21 19.57
CA VAL A 369 -3.47 -0.24 19.28
C VAL A 369 -2.53 -0.99 20.23
N TYR A 370 -1.30 -0.51 20.36
CA TYR A 370 -0.26 -1.16 21.17
C TYR A 370 -0.56 -1.07 22.67
N GLN A 371 -1.21 0.02 23.13
CA GLN A 371 -1.69 0.12 24.50
C GLN A 371 -2.82 -0.88 24.79
N ALA A 372 -3.74 -1.07 23.84
CA ALA A 372 -4.77 -2.12 23.98
C ALA A 372 -4.13 -3.51 24.04
N MET A 373 -3.10 -3.79 23.23
CA MET A 373 -2.35 -5.04 23.28
C MET A 373 -1.61 -5.22 24.62
N GLN A 374 -0.99 -4.18 25.17
CA GLN A 374 -0.37 -4.21 26.50
C GLN A 374 -1.36 -4.65 27.59
N ASP A 375 -2.59 -4.10 27.57
CA ASP A 375 -3.62 -4.47 28.55
C ASP A 375 -4.09 -5.94 28.39
N MET A 376 -4.15 -6.45 27.16
CA MET A 376 -4.46 -7.85 26.88
C MET A 376 -3.33 -8.78 27.38
N TRP A 377 -2.08 -8.50 27.04
CA TRP A 377 -0.92 -9.28 27.50
C TRP A 377 -0.76 -9.24 29.01
N LYS A 378 -1.02 -8.12 29.65
CA LYS A 378 -1.06 -8.02 31.11
C LYS A 378 -2.08 -8.96 31.73
N THR A 379 -3.23 -9.17 31.07
CA THR A 379 -4.25 -10.15 31.53
C THR A 379 -3.73 -11.59 31.45
N ALA A 380 -2.81 -11.87 30.53
CA ALA A 380 -2.11 -13.14 30.42
C ALA A 380 -0.88 -13.25 31.37
N GLY A 381 -0.53 -12.19 32.09
CA GLY A 381 0.63 -12.12 32.96
C GLY A 381 1.93 -11.73 32.24
N ILE A 382 1.85 -11.10 31.05
CA ILE A 382 3.02 -10.70 30.25
C ILE A 382 3.24 -9.20 30.40
N HIS A 383 4.46 -8.78 30.73
CA HIS A 383 4.86 -7.39 30.80
C HIS A 383 5.42 -6.94 29.45
N VAL A 384 4.83 -5.86 28.88
CA VAL A 384 5.27 -5.29 27.59
C VAL A 384 5.37 -3.79 27.72
N GLU A 385 6.49 -3.21 27.29
CA GLU A 385 6.73 -1.77 27.25
C GLU A 385 6.75 -1.24 25.81
N ILE A 386 6.36 0.02 25.62
CA ILE A 386 6.37 0.70 24.33
C ILE A 386 7.52 1.69 24.29
N ASP A 387 8.51 1.44 23.44
CA ASP A 387 9.68 2.28 23.24
C ASP A 387 9.48 3.19 22.03
N LEU A 388 9.29 4.47 22.30
CA LEU A 388 9.15 5.48 21.26
C LEU A 388 10.52 6.00 20.84
N MET A 389 10.88 5.82 19.57
CA MET A 389 12.14 6.25 18.99
C MET A 389 11.95 7.13 17.76
N GLU A 390 12.90 7.98 17.47
CA GLU A 390 12.85 8.89 16.32
C GLU A 390 12.83 8.12 14.99
N ASN A 391 13.64 7.04 14.92
CA ASN A 391 13.73 6.16 13.76
C ASN A 391 13.86 4.69 14.22
N THR A 392 13.06 3.81 13.62
CA THR A 392 13.10 2.36 13.89
C THR A 392 14.07 1.60 12.97
N SER A 393 14.71 2.28 11.99
CA SER A 393 15.62 1.60 11.05
C SER A 393 16.82 0.99 11.76
N ASP A 394 17.41 1.72 12.73
CA ASP A 394 18.56 1.22 13.50
C ASP A 394 18.20 -0.05 14.29
N ALA A 395 16.99 -0.11 14.86
CA ALA A 395 16.48 -1.29 15.54
C ALA A 395 16.29 -2.47 14.58
N ARG A 396 15.72 -2.22 13.39
CA ARG A 396 15.56 -3.22 12.31
C ARG A 396 16.90 -3.78 11.87
N ASP A 397 17.86 -2.92 11.56
CA ASP A 397 19.17 -3.29 11.04
C ASP A 397 20.01 -4.06 12.08
N SER A 398 19.97 -3.63 13.35
CA SER A 398 20.70 -4.28 14.43
C SER A 398 19.99 -5.51 15.00
N GLY A 399 18.66 -5.64 14.82
CA GLY A 399 17.82 -6.63 15.49
C GLY A 399 17.68 -6.35 17.00
N ASP A 400 17.78 -5.11 17.43
CA ASP A 400 17.63 -4.73 18.84
C ASP A 400 16.18 -4.30 19.12
N PHE A 401 15.29 -5.28 19.12
CA PHE A 401 13.87 -5.18 19.44
C PHE A 401 13.34 -6.57 19.82
N ASP A 402 12.23 -6.63 20.54
CA ASP A 402 11.43 -7.86 20.68
C ASP A 402 10.26 -7.83 19.71
N PHE A 403 9.62 -6.67 19.58
CA PHE A 403 8.59 -6.42 18.58
C PHE A 403 8.87 -5.17 17.76
N ILE A 404 8.46 -5.19 16.50
CA ILE A 404 8.48 -4.02 15.63
C ILE A 404 7.19 -3.96 14.81
N GLY A 405 6.53 -2.79 14.78
CA GLY A 405 5.30 -2.61 14.02
C GLY A 405 5.54 -2.54 12.51
N GLY A 406 4.66 -3.18 11.75
CA GLY A 406 4.63 -3.18 10.29
C GLY A 406 3.28 -2.81 9.72
N GLY A 407 3.26 -2.54 8.41
CA GLY A 407 2.06 -2.36 7.61
C GLY A 407 2.44 -2.56 6.15
N TRP A 408 2.00 -3.65 5.55
CA TRP A 408 2.51 -4.13 4.28
C TRP A 408 1.42 -4.36 3.26
N GLN A 409 1.69 -3.94 2.03
CA GLN A 409 0.85 -4.30 0.91
C GLN A 409 1.10 -5.76 0.55
N THR A 410 0.10 -6.62 0.74
CA THR A 410 0.28 -8.08 0.59
C THR A 410 0.31 -8.54 -0.87
N VAL A 411 -0.30 -7.75 -1.76
CA VAL A 411 -0.43 -8.03 -3.19
C VAL A 411 -0.15 -6.78 -4.04
N ASN A 412 1.06 -6.18 -3.92
CA ASN A 412 1.41 -4.95 -4.63
C ASN A 412 1.36 -5.02 -6.16
N ASN A 413 1.35 -6.21 -6.74
CA ASN A 413 1.28 -6.46 -8.17
C ASN A 413 0.21 -7.50 -8.48
N ALA A 414 -0.93 -7.44 -7.77
CA ALA A 414 -2.01 -8.42 -7.82
C ALA A 414 -1.54 -9.87 -7.54
N ASP A 415 -0.44 -10.03 -6.79
CA ASP A 415 0.16 -11.32 -6.45
C ASP A 415 0.93 -11.25 -5.12
N GLY A 416 0.81 -12.31 -4.30
CA GLY A 416 1.39 -12.38 -2.96
C GLY A 416 2.86 -12.80 -2.89
N GLN A 417 3.48 -13.24 -3.99
CA GLN A 417 4.82 -13.84 -3.93
C GLN A 417 5.88 -12.88 -3.42
N SER A 418 5.87 -11.63 -3.88
CA SER A 418 6.87 -10.64 -3.46
C SER A 418 6.78 -10.33 -1.97
N TYR A 419 5.56 -10.20 -1.45
CA TYR A 419 5.31 -9.99 -0.03
C TYR A 419 5.86 -11.17 0.81
N LEU A 420 5.52 -12.40 0.45
CA LEU A 420 5.97 -13.59 1.17
C LEU A 420 7.49 -13.74 1.12
N LYS A 421 8.09 -13.60 -0.08
CA LYS A 421 9.54 -13.78 -0.25
C LYS A 421 10.36 -12.71 0.43
N ASN A 422 9.98 -11.45 0.30
CA ASN A 422 10.76 -10.36 0.87
C ASN A 422 10.75 -10.39 2.39
N ARG A 423 9.62 -10.77 3.00
CA ARG A 423 9.47 -10.69 4.46
C ARG A 423 9.84 -11.96 5.21
N TRP A 424 9.58 -13.13 4.62
CA TRP A 424 9.61 -14.38 5.38
C TRP A 424 10.63 -15.40 4.86
N SER A 425 11.19 -15.19 3.64
CA SER A 425 12.27 -16.06 3.15
C SER A 425 13.62 -15.73 3.76
N ASP A 426 14.49 -16.72 3.78
CA ASP A 426 15.89 -16.55 4.13
C ASP A 426 16.56 -15.53 3.20
N GLY A 427 17.18 -14.50 3.81
CA GLY A 427 17.82 -13.43 3.06
C GLY A 427 16.85 -12.46 2.36
N GLY A 428 15.54 -12.57 2.62
CA GLY A 428 14.55 -11.58 2.17
C GLY A 428 14.92 -10.19 2.68
N PRO A 429 14.85 -9.14 1.83
CA PRO A 429 15.31 -7.79 2.19
C PRO A 429 14.54 -7.18 3.36
N ASP A 430 13.31 -7.64 3.59
CA ASP A 430 12.42 -7.17 4.65
C ASP A 430 12.25 -8.19 5.79
N ASN A 431 13.03 -9.30 5.80
CA ASN A 431 13.01 -10.26 6.90
C ASN A 431 13.77 -9.72 8.12
N TYR A 432 13.22 -8.68 8.74
CA TYR A 432 13.82 -8.05 9.93
C TYR A 432 13.75 -8.93 11.18
N THR A 433 12.85 -9.91 11.20
CA THR A 433 12.67 -10.84 12.31
C THR A 433 13.74 -11.91 12.38
N ALA A 434 14.51 -12.11 11.30
CA ALA A 434 15.37 -13.27 11.08
C ALA A 434 14.61 -14.61 11.23
N PHE A 435 13.35 -14.61 10.81
CA PHE A 435 12.56 -15.83 10.71
C PHE A 435 13.20 -16.80 9.73
N HIS A 436 13.24 -18.07 10.12
CA HIS A 436 13.71 -19.17 9.29
C HIS A 436 12.79 -20.37 9.49
N SER A 437 12.36 -20.96 8.37
CA SER A 437 11.52 -22.17 8.35
C SER A 437 11.82 -22.97 7.09
N ASP A 438 12.29 -24.20 7.24
CA ASP A 438 12.48 -25.13 6.12
C ASP A 438 11.18 -25.37 5.35
N ALA A 439 10.05 -25.50 6.07
CA ALA A 439 8.74 -25.72 5.47
C ALA A 439 8.32 -24.50 4.62
N PHE A 440 8.58 -23.28 5.10
CA PHE A 440 8.29 -22.06 4.35
C PHE A 440 9.15 -21.95 3.09
N GLN A 441 10.46 -22.28 3.19
CA GLN A 441 11.36 -22.26 2.03
C GLN A 441 10.92 -23.27 0.95
N GLU A 442 10.50 -24.48 1.35
CA GLU A 442 9.96 -25.48 0.40
C GLU A 442 8.71 -24.96 -0.34
N VAL A 443 7.84 -24.21 0.35
CA VAL A 443 6.68 -23.58 -0.30
C VAL A 443 7.13 -22.50 -1.29
N MET A 444 8.09 -21.65 -0.93
CA MET A 444 8.61 -20.58 -1.80
C MET A 444 9.31 -21.14 -3.05
N GLU A 445 10.03 -22.27 -2.94
CA GLU A 445 10.62 -22.96 -4.09
C GLU A 445 9.55 -23.50 -5.05
N ARG A 446 8.46 -24.08 -4.53
CA ARG A 446 7.31 -24.50 -5.34
C ARG A 446 6.63 -23.32 -6.03
N LEU A 447 6.47 -22.21 -5.32
CA LEU A 447 5.81 -21.01 -5.82
C LEU A 447 6.54 -20.39 -7.02
N ASP A 448 7.87 -20.47 -7.08
CA ASP A 448 8.66 -19.96 -8.20
C ASP A 448 8.32 -20.63 -9.54
N THR A 449 7.85 -21.86 -9.49
CA THR A 449 7.50 -22.67 -10.65
C THR A 449 6.01 -23.06 -10.70
N ALA A 450 5.18 -22.45 -9.85
CA ALA A 450 3.73 -22.61 -9.88
C ALA A 450 3.15 -21.70 -10.96
N PHE A 451 3.09 -22.18 -12.20
CA PHE A 451 2.58 -21.43 -13.35
C PHE A 451 1.06 -21.55 -13.51
N ASP A 452 0.47 -22.61 -13.00
CA ASP A 452 -0.98 -22.76 -12.91
C ASP A 452 -1.52 -21.93 -11.75
N TYR A 453 -2.63 -21.23 -11.94
CA TYR A 453 -3.20 -20.35 -10.93
C TYR A 453 -3.60 -21.09 -9.66
N GLU A 454 -4.24 -22.27 -9.79
CA GLU A 454 -4.67 -23.06 -8.63
C GLU A 454 -3.48 -23.61 -7.83
N ASP A 455 -2.42 -24.05 -8.53
CA ASP A 455 -1.18 -24.49 -7.87
C ASP A 455 -0.51 -23.32 -7.15
N ARG A 456 -0.57 -22.12 -7.73
CA ARG A 456 -0.03 -20.89 -7.14
C ARG A 456 -0.80 -20.50 -5.89
N VAL A 457 -2.15 -20.47 -5.96
CA VAL A 457 -3.01 -20.19 -4.82
C VAL A 457 -2.80 -21.23 -3.70
N GLN A 458 -2.59 -22.50 -4.05
CA GLN A 458 -2.28 -23.52 -3.04
C GLN A 458 -0.94 -23.23 -2.33
N CYS A 459 0.06 -22.69 -3.01
CA CYS A 459 1.30 -22.27 -2.36
C CYS A 459 1.08 -21.09 -1.41
N PHE A 460 0.19 -20.14 -1.74
CA PHE A 460 -0.16 -19.04 -0.81
C PHE A 460 -0.84 -19.58 0.45
N VAL A 461 -1.80 -20.47 0.30
CA VAL A 461 -2.47 -21.14 1.44
C VAL A 461 -1.48 -21.92 2.32
N ASP A 462 -0.59 -22.69 1.69
CA ASP A 462 0.43 -23.44 2.43
C ASP A 462 1.38 -22.50 3.19
N ALA A 463 1.75 -21.36 2.59
CA ALA A 463 2.59 -20.36 3.24
C ALA A 463 1.89 -19.70 4.44
N GLU A 464 0.59 -19.34 4.31
CA GLU A 464 -0.20 -18.81 5.41
C GLU A 464 -0.28 -19.79 6.59
N ASN A 465 -0.52 -21.08 6.30
CA ASN A 465 -0.57 -22.12 7.34
C ASN A 465 0.76 -22.25 8.08
N VAL A 466 1.91 -22.19 7.37
CA VAL A 466 3.23 -22.20 8.03
C VAL A 466 3.42 -20.94 8.88
N LEU A 467 3.07 -19.75 8.37
CA LEU A 467 3.19 -18.50 9.13
C LEU A 467 2.28 -18.48 10.35
N THR A 468 1.09 -19.07 10.29
CA THR A 468 0.19 -19.21 11.43
C THR A 468 0.74 -20.19 12.47
N GLU A 469 1.27 -21.34 12.03
CA GLU A 469 1.82 -22.36 12.94
C GLU A 469 3.13 -21.91 13.59
N GLU A 470 4.03 -21.26 12.86
CA GLU A 470 5.33 -20.83 13.40
C GLU A 470 5.30 -19.42 14.00
N CYS A 471 4.25 -18.64 13.69
CA CYS A 471 3.89 -17.39 14.31
C CYS A 471 5.05 -16.36 14.41
N PRO A 472 5.73 -15.99 13.30
CA PRO A 472 6.80 -14.99 13.34
C PRO A 472 6.27 -13.55 13.50
N THR A 473 4.98 -13.35 13.32
CA THR A 473 4.28 -12.08 13.47
C THR A 473 2.88 -12.27 14.03
N LEU A 474 2.33 -11.22 14.58
CA LEU A 474 0.92 -11.09 14.93
C LEU A 474 0.22 -10.34 13.81
N PHE A 475 -0.54 -11.03 12.96
CA PHE A 475 -1.46 -10.37 12.04
C PHE A 475 -2.57 -9.72 12.84
N LEU A 476 -2.88 -8.46 12.60
CA LEU A 476 -3.78 -7.69 13.47
C LEU A 476 -5.04 -7.23 12.75
N TYR A 477 -4.90 -6.44 11.68
CA TYR A 477 -6.04 -5.90 10.94
C TYR A 477 -5.65 -5.44 9.53
N ALA A 478 -6.66 -5.35 8.66
CA ALA A 478 -6.60 -4.64 7.39
C ALA A 478 -7.56 -3.43 7.43
N ASN A 479 -7.11 -2.27 6.97
CA ASN A 479 -7.98 -1.09 6.87
C ASN A 479 -8.92 -1.21 5.67
N GLU A 480 -10.12 -0.63 5.78
CA GLU A 480 -10.96 -0.39 4.61
C GLU A 480 -10.40 0.77 3.79
N ASN A 481 -10.29 0.57 2.47
CA ASN A 481 -10.08 1.65 1.52
C ASN A 481 -11.42 2.37 1.37
N ILE A 482 -11.44 3.66 1.70
CA ILE A 482 -12.67 4.47 1.74
C ILE A 482 -12.53 5.64 0.78
N THR A 483 -13.56 5.88 -0.02
CA THR A 483 -13.72 7.10 -0.81
C THR A 483 -15.08 7.70 -0.52
N LEU A 484 -15.12 8.98 -0.18
CA LEU A 484 -16.35 9.76 -0.09
C LEU A 484 -16.59 10.48 -1.40
N ILE A 485 -17.82 10.44 -1.90
CA ILE A 485 -18.22 11.10 -3.14
C ILE A 485 -19.41 12.04 -2.90
N ASN A 486 -19.38 13.20 -3.55
CA ASN A 486 -20.54 14.08 -3.65
C ASN A 486 -21.43 13.58 -4.81
N THR A 487 -22.56 12.95 -4.49
CA THR A 487 -23.46 12.32 -5.45
C THR A 487 -24.17 13.32 -6.36
N ASP A 488 -24.17 14.61 -6.04
CA ASP A 488 -24.63 15.70 -6.92
C ASP A 488 -23.59 16.05 -8.00
N LYS A 489 -22.35 15.53 -7.90
CA LYS A 489 -21.21 15.87 -8.75
C LYS A 489 -20.67 14.68 -9.53
N VAL A 490 -20.52 13.53 -8.89
CA VAL A 490 -19.83 12.37 -9.46
C VAL A 490 -20.58 11.08 -9.18
N LYS A 491 -20.49 10.14 -10.12
CA LYS A 491 -21.04 8.78 -10.03
C LYS A 491 -20.03 7.76 -10.57
N ASP A 492 -20.38 6.49 -10.43
CA ASP A 492 -19.64 5.35 -10.98
C ASP A 492 -18.19 5.28 -10.47
N VAL A 493 -17.97 5.71 -9.21
CA VAL A 493 -16.69 5.60 -8.53
C VAL A 493 -16.55 4.21 -7.96
N THR A 494 -15.54 3.47 -8.41
CA THR A 494 -15.16 2.16 -7.87
C THR A 494 -13.96 2.35 -6.94
N VAL A 495 -14.00 1.72 -5.76
CA VAL A 495 -12.86 1.64 -4.84
C VAL A 495 -12.25 0.25 -4.95
N PHE A 496 -10.95 0.19 -5.21
CA PHE A 496 -10.21 -1.05 -5.37
C PHE A 496 -9.58 -1.50 -4.03
N PRO A 497 -9.42 -2.81 -3.82
CA PRO A 497 -8.68 -3.31 -2.65
C PRO A 497 -7.22 -2.85 -2.61
N ILE A 498 -6.60 -2.67 -3.78
CA ILE A 498 -5.26 -2.11 -3.92
C ILE A 498 -5.31 -0.58 -4.05
N ASP A 499 -4.40 0.12 -3.40
CA ASP A 499 -4.51 1.56 -3.16
C ASP A 499 -3.82 2.46 -4.22
N TYR A 500 -3.69 1.96 -5.46
CA TYR A 500 -3.19 2.77 -6.58
C TYR A 500 -4.10 2.83 -7.81
N TYR A 501 -5.23 2.12 -7.84
CA TYR A 501 -6.29 2.33 -8.84
C TYR A 501 -7.35 3.25 -8.24
N MET A 502 -7.24 4.55 -8.49
CA MET A 502 -8.12 5.56 -7.88
C MET A 502 -8.93 6.30 -8.93
N LEU A 503 -8.31 7.22 -9.69
CA LEU A 503 -8.98 7.97 -10.74
C LEU A 503 -9.01 7.15 -12.03
N THR A 504 -10.20 6.79 -12.51
CA THR A 504 -10.40 5.96 -13.71
C THR A 504 -11.27 6.67 -14.75
N SER A 505 -11.23 6.18 -15.99
CA SER A 505 -12.08 6.67 -17.09
C SER A 505 -13.58 6.45 -16.84
N LYS A 506 -13.94 5.56 -15.90
CA LYS A 506 -15.33 5.18 -15.60
C LYS A 506 -16.10 6.21 -14.75
N TRP A 507 -15.38 7.13 -14.09
CA TRP A 507 -16.04 8.18 -13.32
C TRP A 507 -16.89 9.05 -14.22
N THR A 508 -18.15 9.26 -13.85
CA THR A 508 -19.10 10.08 -14.62
C THR A 508 -19.63 11.22 -13.77
N VAL A 509 -20.06 12.29 -14.42
CA VAL A 509 -20.66 13.43 -13.73
C VAL A 509 -22.14 13.14 -13.46
N ALA A 510 -22.63 13.57 -12.30
CA ALA A 510 -24.05 13.52 -11.99
C ALA A 510 -24.84 14.45 -12.93
N GLU A 511 -25.94 13.96 -13.52
CA GLU A 511 -26.83 14.74 -14.38
C GLU A 511 -27.68 15.75 -13.57
#